data_e728be6452f6d5288b24512cefb2dbdc
#
_entry.id   e728be6452f6d5288b24512cefb2dbdc
#
_cell.length_a   1.000
_cell.length_b   1.000
_cell.length_c   1.000
_cell.angle_alpha   90.00
_cell.angle_beta   90.00
_cell.angle_gamma   90.00
#
_symmetry.space_group_name_H-M   'P 1'
#
loop_
_entity.id
_entity.type
_entity.pdbx_description
1 polymer ?
#
loop_
_entity_poly.entity_id
_entity_poly.type
_entity_poly.pdbx_seq_one_letter_code
_entity_poly.pdbx_strand_id
1 'polypeptide(L)'
;TLTVTGSEKTPATNTSHGSDFDGLTYGVEYTQTNIEDEIDGDPATFVRTKDSNGHGTEVTGAAAGNGASLTSRKYKGMAPDADIIVVRAGVDSFEDANVKDALKYAEYIADEATKPLVVNLSLGSQSNAHDGTSTLDTTVNHFTSSGNGRVAVVAGGNAGNEDIHVTGTVGATDTGNVVVNVPSFEPTAGTANDAFYLELWWN
;
A
#
# COMPACT_ATOMS: atom_id res chain seq x y z
N THR A 1 -18.72 -2.39 8.31
CA THR A 1 -19.40 -2.93 7.13
C THR A 1 -19.94 -1.74 6.35
N LEU A 2 -19.31 -1.38 5.24
CA LEU A 2 -19.88 -0.40 4.32
C LEU A 2 -21.11 -1.05 3.68
N THR A 3 -22.29 -0.47 3.92
CA THR A 3 -23.48 -0.84 3.18
C THR A 3 -23.43 -0.11 1.85
N VAL A 4 -23.15 -0.84 0.80
CA VAL A 4 -23.18 -0.33 -0.57
C VAL A 4 -24.64 -0.14 -0.99
N THR A 5 -25.03 1.09 -1.26
CA THR A 5 -26.37 1.42 -1.81
C THR A 5 -26.17 2.23 -3.07
N GLY A 6 -26.77 1.78 -4.17
CA GLY A 6 -26.72 2.49 -5.44
C GLY A 6 -25.86 1.80 -6.50
N SER A 7 -25.23 2.56 -7.35
CA SER A 7 -24.42 2.08 -8.48
C SER A 7 -22.96 1.76 -8.15
N GLU A 8 -22.59 1.75 -6.87
CA GLU A 8 -21.30 1.25 -6.44
C GLU A 8 -21.12 -0.20 -6.87
N LYS A 9 -19.96 -0.52 -7.43
CA LYS A 9 -19.66 -1.85 -7.94
C LYS A 9 -18.78 -2.60 -6.97
N THR A 10 -19.05 -3.88 -6.81
CA THR A 10 -18.09 -4.83 -6.26
C THR A 10 -17.02 -5.06 -7.31
N PRO A 11 -15.72 -5.12 -6.95
CA PRO A 11 -14.68 -5.49 -7.88
C PRO A 11 -15.05 -6.78 -8.63
N ALA A 12 -14.89 -6.78 -9.94
CA ALA A 12 -15.21 -7.94 -10.74
C ALA A 12 -14.34 -9.13 -10.31
N THR A 13 -14.96 -10.29 -10.15
CA THR A 13 -14.21 -11.54 -10.03
C THR A 13 -13.59 -11.86 -11.37
N ASN A 14 -12.26 -11.83 -11.44
CA ASN A 14 -11.56 -12.19 -12.66
C ASN A 14 -11.31 -13.70 -12.70
N THR A 15 -12.01 -14.38 -13.58
CA THR A 15 -11.82 -15.81 -13.84
C THR A 15 -10.79 -16.07 -14.94
N SER A 16 -10.28 -15.05 -15.63
CA SER A 16 -9.37 -15.18 -16.77
C SER A 16 -7.88 -15.32 -16.40
N HIS A 17 -7.49 -14.97 -15.17
CA HIS A 17 -6.10 -15.03 -14.72
C HIS A 17 -5.64 -16.36 -14.12
N GLY A 18 -6.38 -17.43 -14.28
CA GLY A 18 -5.98 -18.76 -13.83
C GLY A 18 -6.02 -18.94 -12.31
N SER A 19 -5.33 -19.99 -11.83
CA SER A 19 -5.34 -20.40 -10.42
C SER A 19 -4.64 -19.43 -9.45
N ASP A 20 -3.87 -18.51 -9.96
CA ASP A 20 -3.07 -17.58 -9.15
C ASP A 20 -3.82 -16.28 -8.80
N PHE A 21 -4.98 -16.08 -9.42
CA PHE A 21 -5.87 -14.97 -9.14
C PHE A 21 -7.21 -15.48 -8.59
N ASP A 22 -7.26 -15.62 -7.28
CA ASP A 22 -8.53 -15.73 -6.57
C ASP A 22 -9.24 -14.39 -6.65
N GLY A 23 -10.23 -14.27 -7.51
CA GLY A 23 -10.97 -13.02 -7.72
C GLY A 23 -11.39 -12.38 -6.40
N LEU A 24 -11.20 -11.08 -6.27
CA LEU A 24 -11.63 -10.34 -5.10
C LEU A 24 -13.14 -10.38 -4.99
N THR A 25 -13.65 -10.84 -3.85
CA THR A 25 -15.09 -10.94 -3.56
C THR A 25 -15.58 -9.84 -2.64
N TYR A 26 -14.72 -8.88 -2.31
CA TYR A 26 -15.02 -7.77 -1.41
C TYR A 26 -14.45 -6.45 -1.93
N GLY A 27 -14.84 -5.34 -1.29
CA GLY A 27 -14.46 -3.99 -1.71
C GLY A 27 -15.49 -3.34 -2.61
N VAL A 28 -15.19 -2.14 -3.05
CA VAL A 28 -16.03 -1.34 -3.94
C VAL A 28 -15.14 -0.72 -5.01
N GLU A 29 -15.58 -0.86 -6.26
CA GLU A 29 -14.92 -0.25 -7.40
C GLU A 29 -15.69 0.99 -7.86
N TYR A 30 -14.97 2.06 -8.09
CA TYR A 30 -15.46 3.26 -8.77
C TYR A 30 -14.75 3.41 -10.11
N THR A 31 -15.49 3.36 -11.18
CA THR A 31 -14.96 3.56 -12.53
C THR A 31 -14.72 5.03 -12.81
N GLN A 32 -14.00 5.34 -13.89
CA GLN A 32 -13.79 6.71 -14.35
C GLN A 32 -15.14 7.47 -14.47
N THR A 33 -16.15 6.85 -15.05
CA THR A 33 -17.49 7.47 -15.17
C THR A 33 -18.10 7.80 -13.80
N ASN A 34 -17.91 6.93 -12.80
CA ASN A 34 -18.42 7.20 -11.45
C ASN A 34 -17.69 8.38 -10.79
N ILE A 35 -16.38 8.49 -11.04
CA ILE A 35 -15.56 9.57 -10.49
C ILE A 35 -15.88 10.90 -11.19
N GLU A 36 -16.06 10.89 -12.49
CA GLU A 36 -16.43 12.08 -13.26
C GLU A 36 -17.80 12.62 -12.86
N ASP A 37 -18.77 11.73 -12.64
CA ASP A 37 -20.12 12.06 -12.15
C ASP A 37 -20.10 12.68 -10.74
N GLU A 38 -19.21 12.21 -9.86
CA GLU A 38 -19.01 12.80 -8.53
C GLU A 38 -18.33 14.17 -8.59
N ILE A 39 -17.38 14.36 -9.52
CA ILE A 39 -16.61 15.61 -9.64
C ILE A 39 -17.50 16.77 -10.16
N ASP A 40 -18.49 16.51 -10.98
CA ASP A 40 -19.41 17.53 -11.48
C ASP A 40 -20.47 17.96 -10.44
N GLY A 41 -20.55 17.21 -9.32
CA GLY A 41 -21.35 17.55 -8.14
C GLY A 41 -22.80 17.06 -8.17
N ASP A 42 -23.15 16.18 -9.10
CA ASP A 42 -24.48 15.57 -9.19
C ASP A 42 -24.41 14.08 -9.56
N PRO A 43 -24.65 13.15 -8.63
CA PRO A 43 -25.00 13.29 -7.20
C PRO A 43 -23.77 13.34 -6.28
N ALA A 44 -23.72 14.31 -5.39
CA ALA A 44 -22.60 14.58 -4.47
C ALA A 44 -22.28 13.48 -3.43
N THR A 45 -22.87 12.31 -3.51
CA THR A 45 -22.72 11.20 -2.53
C THR A 45 -22.33 9.88 -3.16
N PHE A 46 -21.97 9.85 -4.39
CA PHE A 46 -21.77 8.63 -5.17
C PHE A 46 -20.46 7.92 -4.83
N VAL A 47 -19.35 8.65 -4.81
CA VAL A 47 -18.02 8.11 -4.40
C VAL A 47 -17.82 8.35 -2.90
N ARG A 48 -17.89 7.28 -2.12
CA ARG A 48 -17.80 7.37 -0.66
C ARG A 48 -16.39 7.19 -0.10
N THR A 49 -15.49 6.66 -0.90
CA THR A 49 -14.10 6.50 -0.51
C THR A 49 -13.39 7.86 -0.55
N LYS A 50 -12.85 8.27 0.59
CA LYS A 50 -12.14 9.55 0.73
C LYS A 50 -10.81 9.33 1.44
N ASP A 51 -9.81 10.12 1.08
CA ASP A 51 -8.56 10.20 1.80
C ASP A 51 -8.73 11.15 2.99
N SER A 52 -8.88 10.59 4.19
CA SER A 52 -9.03 11.36 5.44
C SER A 52 -7.71 11.82 6.04
N ASN A 53 -6.58 11.22 5.62
CA ASN A 53 -5.24 11.54 6.10
C ASN A 53 -4.56 12.59 5.19
N GLY A 54 -4.75 12.48 3.89
CA GLY A 54 -4.13 13.34 2.88
C GLY A 54 -2.84 12.80 2.28
N HIS A 55 -2.16 11.87 2.93
CA HIS A 55 -0.88 11.31 2.46
C HIS A 55 -1.01 10.63 1.10
N GLY A 56 -2.05 9.80 0.89
CA GLY A 56 -2.30 9.14 -0.39
C GLY A 56 -2.50 10.13 -1.54
N THR A 57 -3.22 11.21 -1.26
CA THR A 57 -3.43 12.32 -2.21
C THR A 57 -2.12 13.02 -2.55
N GLU A 58 -1.28 13.30 -1.55
CA GLU A 58 0.02 13.95 -1.73
C GLU A 58 0.96 13.12 -2.60
N VAL A 59 1.14 11.84 -2.28
CA VAL A 59 2.05 10.96 -3.04
C VAL A 59 1.54 10.71 -4.47
N THR A 60 0.22 10.60 -4.65
CA THR A 60 -0.38 10.49 -5.99
C THR A 60 -0.18 11.77 -6.79
N GLY A 61 -0.32 12.92 -6.15
CA GLY A 61 -0.04 14.23 -6.75
C GLY A 61 1.40 14.37 -7.21
N ALA A 62 2.36 13.91 -6.40
CA ALA A 62 3.78 13.91 -6.75
C ALA A 62 4.09 12.93 -7.91
N ALA A 63 3.42 11.79 -7.95
CA ALA A 63 3.62 10.79 -9.00
C ALA A 63 2.98 11.20 -10.34
N ALA A 64 1.71 11.61 -10.34
CA ALA A 64 0.91 11.73 -11.56
C ALA A 64 -0.03 12.96 -11.59
N GLY A 65 0.11 13.92 -10.69
CA GLY A 65 -0.72 15.12 -10.68
C GLY A 65 -0.58 15.94 -11.98
N ASN A 66 -1.68 16.31 -12.60
CA ASN A 66 -1.69 17.06 -13.86
C ASN A 66 -1.52 18.59 -13.69
N GLY A 67 -1.44 19.08 -12.45
CA GLY A 67 -1.28 20.49 -12.12
C GLY A 67 -2.53 21.36 -12.40
N ALA A 68 -3.67 20.76 -12.68
CA ALA A 68 -4.89 21.50 -13.10
C ALA A 68 -5.48 22.39 -12.00
N SER A 69 -5.12 22.19 -10.72
CA SER A 69 -5.52 23.05 -9.61
C SER A 69 -5.04 24.50 -9.73
N LEU A 70 -4.01 24.74 -10.54
CA LEU A 70 -3.50 26.07 -10.85
C LEU A 70 -3.59 26.35 -12.33
N THR A 71 -4.04 27.56 -12.69
CA THR A 71 -4.09 28.01 -14.10
C THR A 71 -2.73 27.90 -14.81
N SER A 72 -1.64 28.14 -14.07
CA SER A 72 -0.27 28.04 -14.59
C SER A 72 0.18 26.60 -14.82
N ARG A 73 -0.52 25.60 -14.26
CA ARG A 73 -0.11 24.19 -14.22
C ARG A 73 1.35 23.98 -13.79
N LYS A 74 1.84 24.84 -12.90
CA LYS A 74 3.25 24.90 -12.49
C LYS A 74 3.70 23.64 -11.73
N TYR A 75 2.81 23.08 -10.92
CA TYR A 75 3.13 21.91 -10.10
C TYR A 75 2.48 20.67 -10.70
N LYS A 76 3.25 19.94 -11.46
CA LYS A 76 2.86 18.65 -12.05
C LYS A 76 3.64 17.53 -11.41
N GLY A 77 3.05 16.35 -11.36
CA GLY A 77 3.74 15.11 -11.03
C GLY A 77 4.70 14.69 -12.15
N MET A 78 5.40 13.60 -11.91
CA MET A 78 6.41 13.08 -12.85
C MET A 78 5.77 12.45 -14.10
N ALA A 79 4.56 11.89 -14.00
CA ALA A 79 3.81 11.28 -15.09
C ALA A 79 2.39 11.88 -15.19
N PRO A 80 2.25 13.17 -15.57
CA PRO A 80 0.98 13.90 -15.49
C PRO A 80 -0.10 13.42 -16.47
N ASP A 81 0.26 12.61 -17.44
CA ASP A 81 -0.64 12.05 -18.45
C ASP A 81 -0.88 10.53 -18.24
N ALA A 82 -0.44 9.97 -17.11
CA ALA A 82 -0.70 8.58 -16.77
C ALA A 82 -2.17 8.37 -16.37
N ASP A 83 -2.72 7.22 -16.72
CA ASP A 83 -3.95 6.74 -16.10
C ASP A 83 -3.67 6.34 -14.65
N ILE A 84 -4.59 6.62 -13.76
CA ILE A 84 -4.39 6.46 -12.32
C ILE A 84 -5.36 5.41 -11.78
N ILE A 85 -4.81 4.43 -11.07
CA ILE A 85 -5.55 3.48 -10.24
C ILE A 85 -5.22 3.80 -8.78
N VAL A 86 -6.23 4.11 -7.97
CA VAL A 86 -6.06 4.33 -6.53
C VAL A 86 -6.75 3.22 -5.77
N VAL A 87 -6.01 2.52 -4.92
CA VAL A 87 -6.57 1.48 -4.05
C VAL A 87 -6.40 1.89 -2.59
N ARG A 88 -7.52 2.02 -1.89
CA ARG A 88 -7.53 2.25 -0.44
C ARG A 88 -7.51 0.92 0.29
N ALA A 89 -6.33 0.48 0.69
CA ALA A 89 -6.10 -0.80 1.34
C ALA A 89 -6.36 -0.79 2.87
N GLY A 90 -6.55 0.39 3.46
CA GLY A 90 -6.81 0.56 4.90
C GLY A 90 -7.30 1.96 5.25
N VAL A 91 -7.47 2.24 6.55
CA VAL A 91 -7.88 3.56 7.06
C VAL A 91 -6.72 4.22 7.82
N ASP A 92 -6.27 3.64 8.92
CA ASP A 92 -5.17 4.15 9.74
C ASP A 92 -3.97 3.20 9.74
N SER A 93 -4.19 1.95 9.34
CA SER A 93 -3.18 0.92 9.16
C SER A 93 -3.48 0.09 7.92
N PHE A 94 -2.47 -0.59 7.42
CA PHE A 94 -2.55 -1.46 6.26
C PHE A 94 -2.16 -2.87 6.69
N GLU A 95 -3.11 -3.80 6.55
CA GLU A 95 -2.82 -5.22 6.68
C GLU A 95 -2.14 -5.73 5.41
N ASP A 96 -1.12 -6.56 5.53
CA ASP A 96 -0.38 -7.13 4.39
C ASP A 96 -1.33 -7.82 3.40
N ALA A 97 -2.37 -8.48 3.88
CA ALA A 97 -3.38 -9.11 3.05
C ALA A 97 -4.09 -8.11 2.14
N ASN A 98 -4.45 -6.94 2.66
CA ASN A 98 -5.11 -5.90 1.89
C ASN A 98 -4.18 -5.27 0.84
N VAL A 99 -2.91 -5.10 1.18
CA VAL A 99 -1.89 -4.60 0.22
C VAL A 99 -1.66 -5.61 -0.89
N LYS A 100 -1.58 -6.90 -0.56
CA LYS A 100 -1.49 -7.99 -1.52
C LYS A 100 -2.68 -8.00 -2.49
N ASP A 101 -3.91 -7.87 -1.97
CA ASP A 101 -5.11 -7.84 -2.79
C ASP A 101 -5.19 -6.57 -3.65
N ALA A 102 -4.68 -5.43 -3.12
CA ALA A 102 -4.56 -4.20 -3.88
C ALA A 102 -3.62 -4.33 -5.09
N LEU A 103 -2.48 -5.01 -4.92
CA LEU A 103 -1.55 -5.31 -6.02
C LEU A 103 -2.20 -6.19 -7.09
N LYS A 104 -2.88 -7.26 -6.69
CA LYS A 104 -3.61 -8.14 -7.60
C LYS A 104 -4.69 -7.39 -8.39
N TYR A 105 -5.45 -6.55 -7.70
CA TYR A 105 -6.49 -5.74 -8.34
C TYR A 105 -5.89 -4.77 -9.38
N ALA A 106 -4.83 -4.05 -9.01
CA ALA A 106 -4.17 -3.12 -9.92
C ALA A 106 -3.59 -3.84 -11.17
N GLU A 107 -3.02 -5.04 -10.97
CA GLU A 107 -2.53 -5.90 -12.04
C GLU A 107 -3.65 -6.31 -12.99
N TYR A 108 -4.78 -6.76 -12.44
CA TYR A 108 -5.96 -7.11 -13.22
C TYR A 108 -6.44 -5.95 -14.10
N ILE A 109 -6.59 -4.76 -13.54
CA ILE A 109 -7.04 -3.58 -14.31
C ILE A 109 -6.05 -3.22 -15.41
N ALA A 110 -4.75 -3.31 -15.15
CA ALA A 110 -3.72 -3.01 -16.14
C ALA A 110 -3.67 -4.04 -17.28
N ASP A 111 -3.88 -5.31 -16.97
CA ASP A 111 -3.94 -6.38 -17.96
C ASP A 111 -5.16 -6.27 -18.86
N GLU A 112 -6.35 -5.99 -18.31
CA GLU A 112 -7.55 -5.69 -19.08
C GLU A 112 -7.34 -4.48 -20.01
N ALA A 113 -6.62 -3.46 -19.53
CA ALA A 113 -6.27 -2.29 -20.32
C ALA A 113 -5.11 -2.54 -21.31
N THR A 114 -4.41 -3.66 -21.20
CA THR A 114 -3.19 -3.97 -21.97
C THR A 114 -2.14 -2.87 -21.82
N LYS A 115 -1.91 -2.39 -20.59
CA LYS A 115 -0.99 -1.29 -20.27
C LYS A 115 0.09 -1.71 -19.28
N PRO A 116 1.28 -1.10 -19.37
CA PRO A 116 2.28 -1.24 -18.30
C PRO A 116 1.76 -0.63 -16.99
N LEU A 117 2.23 -1.15 -15.87
CA LEU A 117 1.81 -0.71 -14.55
C LEU A 117 3.02 -0.37 -13.68
N VAL A 118 3.00 0.82 -13.11
CA VAL A 118 3.92 1.24 -12.05
C VAL A 118 3.11 1.41 -10.76
N VAL A 119 3.44 0.62 -9.75
CA VAL A 119 2.80 0.72 -8.42
C VAL A 119 3.69 1.50 -7.48
N ASN A 120 3.12 2.48 -6.78
CA ASN A 120 3.78 3.22 -5.71
C ASN A 120 3.28 2.72 -4.35
N LEU A 121 4.21 2.21 -3.53
CA LEU A 121 3.98 1.72 -2.18
C LEU A 121 4.71 2.64 -1.18
N SER A 122 4.15 3.84 -0.94
CA SER A 122 4.64 4.77 0.09
C SER A 122 4.11 4.37 1.47
N LEU A 123 4.38 3.13 1.84
CA LEU A 123 3.96 2.50 3.09
C LEU A 123 5.02 1.48 3.52
N GLY A 124 4.93 1.00 4.76
CA GLY A 124 5.83 0.01 5.29
C GLY A 124 5.75 -0.06 6.81
N SER A 125 6.44 -1.02 7.39
CA SER A 125 6.60 -1.17 8.83
C SER A 125 8.02 -1.62 9.14
N GLN A 126 8.38 -1.61 10.44
CA GLN A 126 9.65 -2.15 10.93
C GLN A 126 9.51 -3.62 11.38
N SER A 127 8.32 -4.18 11.26
CA SER A 127 8.07 -5.61 11.52
C SER A 127 8.54 -6.46 10.36
N ASN A 128 8.82 -7.72 10.61
CA ASN A 128 9.33 -8.75 9.71
C ASN A 128 10.83 -8.96 9.78
N ALA A 129 11.27 -10.06 9.20
CA ALA A 129 12.66 -10.52 9.22
C ALA A 129 13.63 -9.63 8.42
N HIS A 130 13.15 -8.74 7.57
CA HIS A 130 13.92 -7.89 6.65
C HIS A 130 14.85 -8.66 5.71
N ASP A 131 14.49 -9.89 5.36
CA ASP A 131 15.27 -10.82 4.54
C ASP A 131 14.64 -11.11 3.16
N GLY A 132 13.52 -10.44 2.84
CA GLY A 132 12.81 -10.61 1.58
C GLY A 132 11.89 -11.84 1.52
N THR A 133 11.64 -12.51 2.65
CA THR A 133 10.83 -13.74 2.70
C THR A 133 9.40 -13.52 3.19
N SER A 134 9.05 -12.31 3.63
CA SER A 134 7.70 -12.01 4.08
C SER A 134 6.66 -12.23 2.97
N THR A 135 5.42 -12.41 3.37
CA THR A 135 4.31 -12.56 2.39
C THR A 135 4.20 -11.36 1.46
N LEU A 136 4.46 -10.17 1.97
CA LEU A 136 4.42 -8.95 1.16
C LEU A 136 5.60 -8.89 0.18
N ASP A 137 6.82 -9.20 0.64
CA ASP A 137 8.01 -9.26 -0.20
C ASP A 137 7.84 -10.24 -1.37
N THR A 138 7.35 -11.44 -1.08
CA THR A 138 7.09 -12.46 -2.11
C THR A 138 5.99 -12.03 -3.06
N THR A 139 4.98 -11.29 -2.60
CA THR A 139 3.94 -10.74 -3.46
C THR A 139 4.48 -9.67 -4.40
N VAL A 140 5.31 -8.76 -3.90
CA VAL A 140 5.97 -7.73 -4.73
C VAL A 140 6.90 -8.37 -5.76
N ASN A 141 7.67 -9.39 -5.37
CA ASN A 141 8.52 -10.17 -6.28
C ASN A 141 7.70 -10.85 -7.36
N HIS A 142 6.56 -11.45 -7.01
CA HIS A 142 5.65 -12.06 -7.99
C HIS A 142 5.12 -11.00 -8.95
N PHE A 143 4.58 -9.91 -8.44
CA PHE A 143 4.06 -8.80 -9.25
C PHE A 143 5.09 -8.31 -10.28
N THR A 144 6.33 -8.06 -9.87
CA THR A 144 7.37 -7.56 -10.78
C THR A 144 7.86 -8.60 -11.79
N SER A 145 7.58 -9.87 -11.54
CA SER A 145 7.96 -11.01 -12.40
C SER A 145 6.81 -11.53 -13.27
N SER A 146 5.56 -11.16 -12.99
CA SER A 146 4.36 -11.72 -13.63
C SER A 146 4.14 -11.28 -15.07
N GLY A 147 4.83 -10.21 -15.52
CA GLY A 147 4.67 -9.71 -16.88
C GLY A 147 5.63 -8.59 -17.25
N ASN A 148 5.66 -8.25 -18.52
CA ASN A 148 6.45 -7.14 -19.00
C ASN A 148 5.80 -5.80 -18.63
N GLY A 149 6.62 -4.83 -18.19
CA GLY A 149 6.15 -3.48 -17.87
C GLY A 149 5.50 -3.40 -16.47
N ARG A 150 5.89 -4.29 -15.54
CA ARG A 150 5.50 -4.24 -14.13
C ARG A 150 6.64 -3.67 -13.30
N VAL A 151 6.38 -2.59 -12.57
CA VAL A 151 7.37 -1.94 -11.70
C VAL A 151 6.73 -1.62 -10.35
N ALA A 152 7.39 -1.99 -9.27
CA ALA A 152 7.03 -1.57 -7.92
C ALA A 152 8.06 -0.57 -7.39
N VAL A 153 7.58 0.56 -6.89
CA VAL A 153 8.37 1.59 -6.21
C VAL A 153 7.99 1.57 -4.74
N VAL A 154 8.93 1.22 -3.90
CA VAL A 154 8.71 1.02 -2.45
C VAL A 154 9.48 2.07 -1.67
N ALA A 155 8.85 2.63 -0.63
CA ALA A 155 9.51 3.58 0.27
C ALA A 155 10.65 2.90 1.04
N GLY A 156 11.79 3.59 1.19
CA GLY A 156 12.93 3.13 1.97
C GLY A 156 12.76 3.27 3.50
N GLY A 157 11.62 3.81 3.95
CA GLY A 157 11.34 4.06 5.36
C GLY A 157 11.91 5.38 5.89
N ASN A 158 11.53 5.72 7.12
CA ASN A 158 11.82 7.02 7.76
C ASN A 158 12.76 6.90 8.98
N ALA A 159 13.16 5.68 9.34
CA ALA A 159 13.91 5.37 10.54
C ALA A 159 15.41 5.12 10.30
N GLY A 160 15.99 5.70 9.24
CA GLY A 160 17.39 5.47 8.85
C GLY A 160 18.45 5.98 9.83
N ASN A 161 18.06 6.76 10.83
CA ASN A 161 18.90 7.24 11.93
C ASN A 161 18.60 6.54 13.26
N GLU A 162 17.80 5.48 13.26
CA GLU A 162 17.40 4.73 14.45
C GLU A 162 18.03 3.35 14.47
N ASP A 163 18.48 2.91 15.65
CA ASP A 163 19.06 1.59 15.87
C ASP A 163 17.97 0.57 16.18
N ILE A 164 17.10 0.30 15.19
CA ILE A 164 15.90 -0.53 15.33
C ILE A 164 16.06 -1.97 14.83
N HIS A 165 17.21 -2.31 14.25
CA HIS A 165 17.45 -3.63 13.67
C HIS A 165 18.88 -4.09 13.96
N VAL A 166 19.01 -5.34 14.36
CA VAL A 166 20.30 -6.02 14.55
C VAL A 166 20.23 -7.42 13.96
N THR A 167 21.31 -7.86 13.34
CA THR A 167 21.44 -9.22 12.83
C THR A 167 22.66 -9.90 13.43
N GLY A 168 22.59 -11.21 13.57
CA GLY A 168 23.69 -12.03 14.08
C GLY A 168 23.54 -13.48 13.66
N THR A 169 24.61 -14.25 13.75
CA THR A 169 24.61 -15.69 13.49
C THR A 169 24.99 -16.44 14.76
N VAL A 170 24.21 -17.45 15.08
CA VAL A 170 24.46 -18.35 16.22
C VAL A 170 24.66 -19.75 15.66
N GLY A 171 25.77 -20.40 16.02
CA GLY A 171 26.04 -21.78 15.64
C GLY A 171 25.02 -22.75 16.28
N ALA A 172 24.82 -23.91 15.67
CA ALA A 172 23.80 -24.89 16.09
C ALA A 172 23.92 -25.36 17.56
N THR A 173 25.12 -25.25 18.17
CA THR A 173 25.39 -25.62 19.55
C THR A 173 25.74 -24.43 20.46
N ASP A 174 25.71 -23.24 19.93
CA ASP A 174 26.11 -22.03 20.62
C ASP A 174 24.90 -21.26 21.19
N THR A 175 25.20 -20.36 22.12
CA THR A 175 24.26 -19.38 22.64
C THR A 175 24.69 -17.98 22.24
N GLY A 176 23.81 -17.23 21.61
CA GLY A 176 23.99 -15.81 21.34
C GLY A 176 23.25 -14.97 22.37
N ASN A 177 23.86 -13.87 22.79
CA ASN A 177 23.18 -12.86 23.62
C ASN A 177 23.04 -11.56 22.83
N VAL A 178 21.82 -11.06 22.77
CA VAL A 178 21.52 -9.71 22.27
C VAL A 178 21.22 -8.84 23.48
N VAL A 179 21.98 -7.78 23.66
CA VAL A 179 21.74 -6.80 24.72
C VAL A 179 21.03 -5.61 24.13
N VAL A 180 19.79 -5.40 24.56
CA VAL A 180 19.02 -4.20 24.24
C VAL A 180 19.23 -3.21 25.37
N ASN A 181 19.84 -2.07 25.06
CA ASN A 181 20.09 -1.01 26.02
C ASN A 181 19.03 0.10 25.82
N VAL A 182 18.22 0.31 26.86
CA VAL A 182 17.24 1.41 26.91
C VAL A 182 17.79 2.49 27.85
N PRO A 183 18.58 3.44 27.37
CA PRO A 183 19.34 4.36 28.22
C PRO A 183 18.47 5.39 28.93
N SER A 184 17.33 5.73 28.37
CA SER A 184 16.35 6.64 28.99
C SER A 184 14.95 6.27 28.53
N PHE A 185 14.03 6.33 29.45
CA PHE A 185 12.62 6.07 29.20
C PHE A 185 11.81 7.11 29.99
N GLU A 186 10.98 7.87 29.28
CA GLU A 186 10.02 8.76 29.90
C GLU A 186 8.62 8.18 29.70
N PRO A 187 7.98 7.70 30.78
CA PRO A 187 6.66 7.10 30.66
C PRO A 187 5.63 8.15 30.24
N THR A 188 4.78 7.77 29.30
CA THR A 188 3.61 8.55 28.93
C THR A 188 2.62 8.62 30.11
N ALA A 189 2.00 9.77 30.33
CA ALA A 189 1.01 9.91 31.40
C ALA A 189 -0.17 8.96 31.16
N GLY A 190 -0.45 8.13 32.17
CA GLY A 190 -1.50 7.11 32.11
C GLY A 190 -1.06 5.81 32.76
N THR A 191 -1.88 4.77 32.61
CA THR A 191 -1.59 3.45 33.17
C THR A 191 -1.49 2.42 32.08
N ALA A 192 -0.37 1.68 32.01
CA ALA A 192 -0.13 0.58 31.06
C ALA A 192 -0.27 0.98 29.58
N ASN A 193 0.15 2.20 29.24
CA ASN A 193 0.09 2.75 27.88
C ASN A 193 1.46 2.82 27.18
N ASP A 194 2.51 2.38 27.88
CA ASP A 194 3.85 2.26 27.31
C ASP A 194 4.15 0.80 26.99
N ALA A 195 4.77 0.55 25.85
CA ALA A 195 5.12 -0.78 25.42
C ALA A 195 6.49 -0.79 24.77
N PHE A 196 7.22 -1.87 25.01
CA PHE A 196 8.45 -2.21 24.29
C PHE A 196 8.18 -3.47 23.47
N TYR A 197 8.49 -3.41 22.19
CA TYR A 197 8.33 -4.54 21.28
C TYR A 197 9.69 -5.07 20.85
N LEU A 198 9.88 -6.38 20.95
CA LEU A 198 11.02 -7.09 20.43
C LEU A 198 10.51 -8.22 19.54
N GLU A 199 10.92 -8.22 18.29
CA GLU A 199 10.62 -9.30 17.36
C GLU A 199 11.91 -10.08 17.09
N LEU A 200 11.82 -11.40 17.14
CA LEU A 200 12.94 -12.31 16.88
C LEU A 200 12.59 -13.19 15.67
N TRP A 201 13.42 -13.11 14.67
CA TRP A 201 13.32 -13.91 13.46
C TRP A 201 14.54 -14.82 13.32
N TRP A 202 14.35 -16.05 12.92
CA TRP A 202 15.40 -17.04 12.71
C TRP A 202 15.10 -17.91 11.50
N ASN A 203 16.16 -18.39 10.84
CA ASN A 203 16.13 -19.34 9.72
C ASN A 203 16.55 -20.74 10.19
#